data_7723ba2c8e385b971f06badeb16f7a71
#
_entry.id   7723ba2c8e385b971f06badeb16f7a71
#
_cell.length_a   1.000
_cell.length_b   1.000
_cell.length_c   1.000
_cell.angle_alpha   90.00
_cell.angle_beta   90.00
_cell.angle_gamma   90.00
#
_symmetry.space_group_name_H-M   'P 1'
#
loop_
_entity.id
_entity.type
_entity.pdbx_description
1 polymer ?
#
loop_
_entity_poly.entity_id
_entity_poly.type
_entity_poly.pdbx_seq_one_letter_code
_entity_poly.pdbx_strand_id
1 'polypeptide(L)'
;MRGVTAMAKKPQSGAPEASGFLATIERVGNMVPHPAIIFFLLIGIVIVLSVIFAALGTTVTYDGYDEAIGDIVQQTTSVRSLLSGDGIRFMLTSPVANFLGFTGVGVILVAMIGVGLAEESGLIGTLVRKLVAIAPRSIFTFMIVMVGVLSSIAADAGYLVLVPLAAAAFHSMGRHPLAGLAAGFSGVAAVFLVNVFVTPTDALLVEVTNDAIRTVNPAGQISVVGNLFFMIASSILMGIICTVLTERFVEPRLGPYTGGVPVEASTGLSGSEELGLKYAGRALLGFVIVIAALTAPPLPWGILRNQETGGIMAGSPFMSGLIVLISLLFLVLGYAYGKGAGTIANVTAAIGLIVKTWSNLAGMIFLLFVIANFIAFFNYTNLATVLAVNLADFLQTTTLGATSYIILFVIVVAIIDIILTGALAKWAILAPVFVPLFMRLGGDPNLVLAAYRVGDSPMNVITPLNVYLAVMVGFANKYQKDAGIGTIVALMLPYTVVLLVLWTLMLILWYSFGLPLGPI
;
A
#
# COMPACT_ATOMS: atom_id res chain seq x y z
N MET A 1 -9.79 -46.46 -27.66
CA MET A 1 -8.54 -45.72 -27.38
C MET A 1 -8.30 -44.74 -28.51
N ARG A 2 -8.66 -43.52 -28.34
CA ARG A 2 -8.20 -42.38 -29.17
C ARG A 2 -8.18 -41.18 -28.23
N GLY A 3 -6.98 -40.68 -27.95
CA GLY A 3 -6.75 -39.55 -27.06
C GLY A 3 -7.27 -38.26 -27.66
N VAL A 4 -8.00 -37.48 -26.87
CA VAL A 4 -8.40 -36.10 -27.17
C VAL A 4 -7.40 -35.20 -26.44
N THR A 5 -6.41 -34.75 -27.19
CA THR A 5 -5.52 -33.67 -26.76
C THR A 5 -6.30 -32.36 -26.97
N ALA A 6 -6.84 -31.81 -25.89
CA ALA A 6 -7.42 -30.47 -25.90
C ALA A 6 -6.30 -29.45 -25.99
N MET A 7 -6.08 -28.92 -27.20
CA MET A 7 -5.27 -27.70 -27.39
C MET A 7 -6.01 -26.52 -26.75
N ALA A 8 -5.42 -25.97 -25.69
CA ALA A 8 -5.85 -24.70 -25.12
C ALA A 8 -5.73 -23.61 -26.20
N LYS A 9 -6.87 -23.10 -26.65
CA LYS A 9 -6.96 -21.96 -27.56
C LYS A 9 -6.42 -20.73 -26.84
N LYS A 10 -5.28 -20.18 -27.29
CA LYS A 10 -4.81 -18.83 -26.88
C LYS A 10 -5.93 -17.83 -27.13
N PRO A 11 -6.23 -16.92 -26.18
CA PRO A 11 -7.13 -15.82 -26.47
C PRO A 11 -6.49 -14.93 -27.51
N GLN A 12 -7.13 -14.74 -28.65
CA GLN A 12 -6.79 -13.70 -29.60
C GLN A 12 -7.24 -12.37 -29.03
N SER A 13 -6.35 -11.65 -28.36
CA SER A 13 -6.54 -10.23 -28.05
C SER A 13 -6.17 -9.44 -29.30
N GLY A 14 -7.18 -8.97 -30.04
CA GLY A 14 -7.01 -8.04 -31.16
C GLY A 14 -6.76 -6.60 -30.71
N ALA A 15 -5.90 -6.38 -29.70
CA ALA A 15 -5.41 -5.05 -29.38
C ALA A 15 -4.21 -4.73 -30.27
N PRO A 16 -4.07 -3.51 -30.80
CA PRO A 16 -2.90 -3.11 -31.56
C PRO A 16 -1.65 -3.30 -30.72
N GLU A 17 -0.66 -4.05 -31.22
CA GLU A 17 0.61 -4.24 -30.54
C GLU A 17 1.27 -2.87 -30.30
N ALA A 18 1.58 -2.58 -29.05
CA ALA A 18 2.32 -1.38 -28.70
C ALA A 18 3.66 -1.39 -29.45
N SER A 19 3.98 -0.32 -30.17
CA SER A 19 5.21 -0.20 -30.92
C SER A 19 6.29 0.58 -30.16
N GLY A 20 7.56 0.21 -30.34
CA GLY A 20 8.70 0.94 -29.79
C GLY A 20 8.97 0.65 -28.31
N PHE A 21 9.33 1.68 -27.54
CA PHE A 21 9.72 1.60 -26.14
C PHE A 21 8.65 0.95 -25.23
N LEU A 22 7.37 1.25 -25.48
CA LEU A 22 6.25 0.67 -24.72
C LEU A 22 6.10 -0.83 -24.96
N ALA A 23 6.32 -1.32 -26.19
CA ALA A 23 6.31 -2.76 -26.46
C ALA A 23 7.46 -3.50 -25.74
N THR A 24 8.60 -2.84 -25.60
CA THR A 24 9.73 -3.40 -24.83
C THR A 24 9.38 -3.47 -23.35
N ILE A 25 8.79 -2.41 -22.78
CA ILE A 25 8.36 -2.38 -21.37
C ILE A 25 7.29 -3.45 -21.12
N GLU A 26 6.29 -3.58 -22.02
CA GLU A 26 5.25 -4.60 -21.91
C GLU A 26 5.84 -6.02 -21.99
N ARG A 27 6.79 -6.26 -22.92
CA ARG A 27 7.47 -7.55 -23.04
C ARG A 27 8.30 -7.87 -21.81
N VAL A 28 9.09 -6.93 -21.30
CA VAL A 28 9.88 -7.10 -20.08
C VAL A 28 8.95 -7.30 -18.89
N GLY A 29 7.86 -6.53 -18.80
CA GLY A 29 6.86 -6.66 -17.77
C GLY A 29 6.21 -8.04 -17.72
N ASN A 30 5.83 -8.57 -18.87
CA ASN A 30 5.24 -9.92 -18.97
C ASN A 30 6.26 -11.05 -18.70
N MET A 31 7.57 -10.75 -18.61
CA MET A 31 8.62 -11.69 -18.22
C MET A 31 8.88 -11.68 -16.71
N VAL A 32 8.38 -10.68 -15.98
CA VAL A 32 8.56 -10.63 -14.51
C VAL A 32 7.76 -11.77 -13.85
N PRO A 33 8.41 -12.66 -13.11
CA PRO A 33 7.75 -13.78 -12.49
C PRO A 33 6.87 -13.34 -11.31
N HIS A 34 5.96 -14.22 -10.87
CA HIS A 34 5.15 -13.99 -9.68
C HIS A 34 6.02 -13.52 -8.50
N PRO A 35 5.60 -12.53 -7.68
CA PRO A 35 6.42 -11.99 -6.58
C PRO A 35 7.04 -13.06 -5.66
N ALA A 36 6.32 -14.14 -5.36
CA ALA A 36 6.88 -15.23 -4.57
C ALA A 36 8.10 -15.89 -5.24
N ILE A 37 8.13 -16.01 -6.58
CA ILE A 37 9.28 -16.55 -7.32
C ILE A 37 10.48 -15.61 -7.17
N ILE A 38 10.24 -14.30 -7.23
CA ILE A 38 11.30 -13.29 -7.02
C ILE A 38 11.93 -13.48 -5.63
N PHE A 39 11.11 -13.66 -4.58
CA PHE A 39 11.63 -13.90 -3.24
C PHE A 39 12.37 -15.23 -3.11
N PHE A 40 11.94 -16.31 -3.78
CA PHE A 40 12.73 -17.55 -3.82
C PHE A 40 14.08 -17.35 -4.52
N LEU A 41 14.14 -16.58 -5.60
CA LEU A 41 15.39 -16.23 -6.27
C LEU A 41 16.28 -15.37 -5.35
N LEU A 42 15.70 -14.41 -4.64
CA LEU A 42 16.43 -13.58 -3.65
C LEU A 42 16.97 -14.43 -2.51
N ILE A 43 16.22 -15.40 -1.99
CA ILE A 43 16.72 -16.38 -1.01
C ILE A 43 17.93 -17.11 -1.58
N GLY A 44 17.84 -17.60 -2.82
CA GLY A 44 18.98 -18.23 -3.50
C GLY A 44 20.21 -17.31 -3.61
N ILE A 45 20.00 -16.05 -3.97
CA ILE A 45 21.07 -15.04 -4.03
C ILE A 45 21.68 -14.81 -2.65
N VAL A 46 20.86 -14.66 -1.60
CA VAL A 46 21.33 -14.50 -0.21
C VAL A 46 22.15 -15.70 0.23
N ILE A 47 21.74 -16.93 -0.09
CA ILE A 47 22.52 -18.13 0.20
C ILE A 47 23.90 -18.03 -0.46
N VAL A 48 23.97 -17.76 -1.76
CA VAL A 48 25.24 -17.66 -2.50
C VAL A 48 26.13 -16.55 -1.95
N LEU A 49 25.58 -15.34 -1.76
CA LEU A 49 26.32 -14.20 -1.21
C LEU A 49 26.83 -14.49 0.20
N SER A 50 26.04 -15.15 1.04
CA SER A 50 26.44 -15.51 2.40
C SER A 50 27.65 -16.45 2.42
N VAL A 51 27.74 -17.39 1.48
CA VAL A 51 28.91 -18.29 1.33
C VAL A 51 30.12 -17.49 0.90
N ILE A 52 29.98 -16.64 -0.12
CA ILE A 52 31.11 -15.87 -0.68
C ILE A 52 31.67 -14.92 0.39
N PHE A 53 30.84 -14.10 1.01
CA PHE A 53 31.29 -13.09 1.98
C PHE A 53 31.78 -13.73 3.30
N ALA A 54 31.19 -14.85 3.73
CA ALA A 54 31.72 -15.61 4.87
C ALA A 54 33.08 -16.22 4.56
N ALA A 55 33.30 -16.77 3.36
CA ALA A 55 34.61 -17.31 2.93
C ALA A 55 35.67 -16.20 2.81
N LEU A 56 35.28 -14.98 2.45
CA LEU A 56 36.17 -13.81 2.44
C LEU A 56 36.47 -13.25 3.84
N GLY A 57 35.83 -13.77 4.89
CA GLY A 57 35.99 -13.26 6.26
C GLY A 57 35.44 -11.85 6.44
N THR A 58 34.39 -11.45 5.69
CA THR A 58 33.84 -10.11 5.71
C THR A 58 33.27 -9.76 7.09
N THR A 59 33.79 -8.68 7.67
CA THR A 59 33.34 -8.13 8.96
C THR A 59 33.08 -6.65 8.83
N VAL A 60 32.19 -6.13 9.64
CA VAL A 60 31.98 -4.68 9.80
C VAL A 60 31.93 -4.34 11.28
N THR A 61 32.49 -3.18 11.61
CA THR A 61 32.47 -2.62 12.96
C THR A 61 31.64 -1.35 12.95
N TYR A 62 30.72 -1.23 13.89
CA TYR A 62 29.78 -0.12 13.98
C TYR A 62 29.31 0.12 15.41
N ASP A 63 28.81 1.30 15.68
CA ASP A 63 28.17 1.63 16.94
C ASP A 63 26.75 1.02 16.96
N GLY A 64 26.50 0.09 17.87
CA GLY A 64 25.26 -0.63 18.03
C GLY A 64 24.76 -0.62 19.47
N TYR A 65 23.44 -0.68 19.67
CA TYR A 65 22.85 -0.76 21.00
C TYR A 65 23.09 -2.14 21.61
N ASP A 66 23.64 -2.20 22.80
CA ASP A 66 23.85 -3.43 23.56
C ASP A 66 22.80 -3.51 24.68
N GLU A 67 21.90 -4.50 24.60
CA GLU A 67 20.83 -4.70 25.59
C GLU A 67 21.36 -5.03 27.00
N ALA A 68 22.52 -5.69 27.11
CA ALA A 68 23.08 -6.08 28.38
C ALA A 68 23.67 -4.89 29.15
N ILE A 69 24.16 -3.90 28.40
CA ILE A 69 24.79 -2.69 28.95
C ILE A 69 23.79 -1.52 28.96
N GLY A 70 22.76 -1.57 28.08
CA GLY A 70 21.76 -0.52 27.92
C GLY A 70 22.31 0.75 27.26
N ASP A 71 23.43 0.64 26.52
CA ASP A 71 24.11 1.77 25.90
C ASP A 71 24.60 1.42 24.48
N ILE A 72 25.00 2.43 23.73
CA ILE A 72 25.60 2.28 22.40
C ILE A 72 27.07 1.93 22.57
N VAL A 73 27.46 0.77 22.05
CA VAL A 73 28.85 0.28 22.08
C VAL A 73 29.31 -0.11 20.69
N GLN A 74 30.64 -0.08 20.51
CA GLN A 74 31.23 -0.56 19.27
C GLN A 74 31.09 -2.07 19.17
N GLN A 75 30.38 -2.54 18.15
CA GLN A 75 30.14 -3.96 17.87
C GLN A 75 30.78 -4.35 16.55
N THR A 76 31.35 -5.56 16.51
CA THR A 76 31.88 -6.15 15.27
C THR A 76 31.03 -7.36 14.89
N THR A 77 30.51 -7.34 13.68
CA THR A 77 29.66 -8.40 13.15
C THR A 77 30.30 -9.01 11.91
N SER A 78 30.32 -10.35 11.82
CA SER A 78 30.78 -11.11 10.66
C SER A 78 29.63 -11.69 9.86
N VAL A 79 29.82 -11.86 8.54
CA VAL A 79 28.87 -12.58 7.69
C VAL A 79 28.83 -14.06 8.08
N ARG A 80 27.62 -14.61 8.22
CA ARG A 80 27.37 -16.02 8.49
C ARG A 80 26.89 -16.73 7.23
N SER A 81 27.51 -17.87 6.90
CA SER A 81 27.09 -18.68 5.76
C SER A 81 25.82 -19.49 6.08
N LEU A 82 24.83 -19.44 5.20
CA LEU A 82 23.65 -20.31 5.27
C LEU A 82 23.97 -21.77 4.92
N LEU A 83 25.07 -22.04 4.23
CA LEU A 83 25.52 -23.40 3.95
C LEU A 83 26.48 -23.96 5.02
N SER A 84 26.71 -23.25 6.12
CA SER A 84 27.34 -23.83 7.32
C SER A 84 26.39 -24.84 7.99
N GLY A 85 26.93 -25.72 8.86
CA GLY A 85 26.07 -26.64 9.62
C GLY A 85 24.94 -25.95 10.39
N ASP A 86 25.24 -24.80 11.01
CA ASP A 86 24.26 -24.01 11.75
C ASP A 86 23.28 -23.29 10.80
N GLY A 87 23.77 -22.80 9.66
CA GLY A 87 22.93 -22.18 8.63
C GLY A 87 21.91 -23.16 8.04
N ILE A 88 22.34 -24.39 7.73
CA ILE A 88 21.44 -25.44 7.23
C ILE A 88 20.41 -25.82 8.30
N ARG A 89 20.82 -25.98 9.57
CA ARG A 89 19.86 -26.20 10.66
C ARG A 89 18.85 -25.07 10.75
N PHE A 90 19.30 -23.82 10.71
CA PHE A 90 18.42 -22.65 10.74
C PHE A 90 17.42 -22.69 9.59
N MET A 91 17.85 -22.87 8.34
CA MET A 91 16.96 -22.94 7.18
C MET A 91 15.92 -24.06 7.27
N LEU A 92 16.21 -25.17 7.93
CA LEU A 92 15.29 -26.29 8.05
C LEU A 92 14.36 -26.20 9.27
N THR A 93 14.80 -25.58 10.36
CA THR A 93 14.04 -25.58 11.63
C THR A 93 13.26 -24.29 11.89
N SER A 94 13.66 -23.16 11.27
CA SER A 94 13.08 -21.86 11.57
C SER A 94 11.88 -21.43 10.70
N PRO A 95 11.59 -22.00 9.52
CA PRO A 95 10.58 -21.40 8.61
C PRO A 95 9.19 -21.19 9.22
N VAL A 96 8.75 -22.12 10.06
CA VAL A 96 7.45 -21.99 10.75
C VAL A 96 7.50 -20.87 11.78
N ALA A 97 8.57 -20.83 12.59
CA ALA A 97 8.75 -19.79 13.60
C ALA A 97 8.91 -18.40 12.95
N ASN A 98 9.67 -18.28 11.85
CA ASN A 98 9.82 -17.05 11.09
C ASN A 98 8.46 -16.52 10.59
N PHE A 99 7.62 -17.41 10.06
CA PHE A 99 6.30 -17.04 9.58
C PHE A 99 5.35 -16.64 10.71
N LEU A 100 5.30 -17.39 11.81
CA LEU A 100 4.45 -17.09 12.96
C LEU A 100 4.93 -15.85 13.72
N GLY A 101 6.24 -15.60 13.74
CA GLY A 101 6.84 -14.40 14.35
C GLY A 101 6.70 -13.15 13.48
N PHE A 102 6.33 -13.29 12.21
CA PHE A 102 6.08 -12.14 11.33
C PHE A 102 4.67 -11.57 11.60
N THR A 103 4.62 -10.55 12.44
CA THR A 103 3.38 -9.95 12.96
C THR A 103 2.44 -9.45 11.87
N GLY A 104 2.97 -9.05 10.71
CA GLY A 104 2.18 -8.63 9.55
C GLY A 104 1.12 -9.64 9.11
N VAL A 105 1.34 -10.94 9.30
CA VAL A 105 0.34 -11.99 8.98
C VAL A 105 -0.88 -11.88 9.87
N GLY A 106 -0.67 -11.75 11.18
CA GLY A 106 -1.77 -11.57 12.15
C GLY A 106 -2.53 -10.28 11.90
N VAL A 107 -1.80 -9.20 11.64
CA VAL A 107 -2.37 -7.87 11.38
C VAL A 107 -3.33 -7.89 10.18
N ILE A 108 -2.91 -8.43 9.03
CA ILE A 108 -3.77 -8.46 7.83
C ILE A 108 -4.99 -9.35 8.02
N LEU A 109 -4.84 -10.52 8.63
CA LEU A 109 -5.95 -11.43 8.87
C LEU A 109 -7.01 -10.80 9.78
N VAL A 110 -6.59 -10.14 10.86
CA VAL A 110 -7.51 -9.46 11.79
C VAL A 110 -8.17 -8.25 11.11
N ALA A 111 -7.41 -7.41 10.42
CA ALA A 111 -7.96 -6.24 9.73
C ALA A 111 -9.02 -6.63 8.69
N MET A 112 -8.75 -7.70 7.93
CA MET A 112 -9.64 -8.16 6.85
C MET A 112 -10.90 -8.89 7.32
N ILE A 113 -11.05 -9.20 8.61
CA ILE A 113 -12.34 -9.65 9.17
C ILE A 113 -13.41 -8.56 8.96
N GLY A 114 -13.09 -7.34 9.36
CA GLY A 114 -14.04 -6.23 9.27
C GLY A 114 -14.09 -5.61 7.88
N VAL A 115 -12.94 -5.21 7.36
CA VAL A 115 -12.85 -4.55 6.05
C VAL A 115 -13.40 -5.45 4.94
N GLY A 116 -13.05 -6.74 4.94
CA GLY A 116 -13.56 -7.69 3.98
C GLY A 116 -15.07 -7.91 4.07
N LEU A 117 -15.65 -7.94 5.29
CA LEU A 117 -17.10 -7.99 5.43
C LEU A 117 -17.76 -6.72 4.90
N ALA A 118 -17.19 -5.55 5.15
CA ALA A 118 -17.71 -4.28 4.62
C ALA A 118 -17.65 -4.23 3.08
N GLU A 119 -16.60 -4.78 2.50
CA GLU A 119 -16.44 -4.89 1.05
C GLU A 119 -17.43 -5.90 0.45
N GLU A 120 -17.44 -7.13 0.92
CA GLU A 120 -18.28 -8.21 0.41
C GLU A 120 -19.78 -8.00 0.67
N SER A 121 -20.16 -7.22 1.70
CA SER A 121 -21.55 -6.81 1.91
C SER A 121 -22.05 -5.80 0.89
N GLY A 122 -21.14 -5.11 0.17
CA GLY A 122 -21.43 -4.04 -0.77
C GLY A 122 -21.42 -2.63 -0.16
N LEU A 123 -21.11 -2.49 1.15
CA LEU A 123 -21.08 -1.18 1.84
C LEU A 123 -20.10 -0.22 1.15
N ILE A 124 -18.85 -0.68 0.91
CA ILE A 124 -17.80 0.17 0.32
C ILE A 124 -18.22 0.67 -1.07
N GLY A 125 -18.65 -0.24 -1.95
CA GLY A 125 -19.12 0.14 -3.29
C GLY A 125 -20.29 1.11 -3.28
N THR A 126 -21.22 0.95 -2.33
CA THR A 126 -22.37 1.85 -2.18
C THR A 126 -21.95 3.22 -1.62
N LEU A 127 -21.00 3.29 -0.68
CA LEU A 127 -20.45 4.55 -0.19
C LEU A 127 -19.76 5.32 -1.31
N VAL A 128 -18.94 4.64 -2.14
CA VAL A 128 -18.29 5.24 -3.31
C VAL A 128 -19.34 5.86 -4.24
N ARG A 129 -20.37 5.10 -4.64
CA ARG A 129 -21.45 5.61 -5.51
C ARG A 129 -22.18 6.80 -4.88
N LYS A 130 -22.48 6.73 -3.58
CA LYS A 130 -23.16 7.82 -2.88
C LYS A 130 -22.32 9.08 -2.86
N LEU A 131 -21.03 8.98 -2.52
CA LEU A 131 -20.12 10.13 -2.49
C LEU A 131 -20.00 10.80 -3.86
N VAL A 132 -19.90 10.01 -4.93
CA VAL A 132 -19.89 10.52 -6.29
C VAL A 132 -21.21 11.21 -6.65
N ALA A 133 -22.35 10.61 -6.28
CA ALA A 133 -23.69 11.15 -6.60
C ALA A 133 -23.99 12.49 -5.92
N ILE A 134 -23.47 12.72 -4.71
CA ILE A 134 -23.71 13.98 -3.96
C ILE A 134 -22.62 15.05 -4.21
N ALA A 135 -21.59 14.74 -5.00
CA ALA A 135 -20.46 15.65 -5.22
C ALA A 135 -20.92 16.93 -5.96
N PRO A 136 -20.64 18.12 -5.41
CA PRO A 136 -20.98 19.38 -6.07
C PRO A 136 -20.19 19.55 -7.38
N ARG A 137 -20.82 20.06 -8.43
CA ARG A 137 -20.19 20.24 -9.75
C ARG A 137 -18.90 21.07 -9.70
N SER A 138 -18.82 22.07 -8.83
CA SER A 138 -17.66 22.96 -8.68
C SER A 138 -16.39 22.28 -8.18
N ILE A 139 -16.52 21.21 -7.41
CA ILE A 139 -15.40 20.46 -6.83
C ILE A 139 -15.44 18.97 -7.22
N PHE A 140 -16.19 18.66 -8.28
CA PHE A 140 -16.50 17.29 -8.66
C PHE A 140 -15.24 16.44 -8.91
N THR A 141 -14.28 16.98 -9.67
CA THR A 141 -13.03 16.28 -9.95
C THR A 141 -12.23 16.00 -8.66
N PHE A 142 -12.15 17.00 -7.77
CA PHE A 142 -11.49 16.82 -6.47
C PHE A 142 -12.18 15.74 -5.63
N MET A 143 -13.51 15.73 -5.59
CA MET A 143 -14.27 14.69 -4.88
C MET A 143 -14.03 13.30 -5.46
N ILE A 144 -13.97 13.15 -6.78
CA ILE A 144 -13.63 11.87 -7.43
C ILE A 144 -12.24 11.39 -6.99
N VAL A 145 -11.24 12.27 -7.04
CA VAL A 145 -9.87 11.91 -6.62
C VAL A 145 -9.84 11.53 -5.14
N MET A 146 -10.48 12.33 -4.27
CA MET A 146 -10.52 12.04 -2.83
C MET A 146 -11.28 10.75 -2.50
N VAL A 147 -12.37 10.45 -3.21
CA VAL A 147 -13.04 9.14 -3.09
C VAL A 147 -12.11 8.01 -3.53
N GLY A 148 -11.27 8.24 -4.54
CA GLY A 148 -10.20 7.31 -4.95
C GLY A 148 -9.21 7.05 -3.82
N VAL A 149 -8.69 8.08 -3.20
CA VAL A 149 -7.80 7.99 -2.03
C VAL A 149 -8.45 7.19 -0.90
N LEU A 150 -9.69 7.54 -0.54
CA LEU A 150 -10.44 6.86 0.53
C LEU A 150 -10.74 5.40 0.20
N SER A 151 -10.94 5.07 -1.07
CA SER A 151 -11.27 3.70 -1.52
C SER A 151 -10.12 2.71 -1.34
N SER A 152 -8.88 3.18 -1.17
CA SER A 152 -7.71 2.32 -0.92
C SER A 152 -7.77 1.55 0.42
N ILE A 153 -8.75 1.84 1.28
CA ILE A 153 -9.08 1.02 2.46
C ILE A 153 -9.57 -0.38 2.04
N ALA A 154 -10.36 -0.46 0.95
CA ALA A 154 -10.82 -1.71 0.36
C ALA A 154 -10.07 -1.93 -0.97
N ALA A 155 -9.15 -2.87 -0.99
CA ALA A 155 -8.11 -3.03 -2.00
C ALA A 155 -8.56 -2.82 -3.46
N ASP A 156 -9.65 -3.45 -3.89
CA ASP A 156 -10.03 -3.52 -5.31
C ASP A 156 -11.23 -2.64 -5.68
N ALA A 157 -12.05 -2.23 -4.70
CA ALA A 157 -13.29 -1.50 -4.95
C ALA A 157 -13.07 -0.16 -5.66
N GLY A 158 -11.98 0.54 -5.36
CA GLY A 158 -11.60 1.76 -6.03
C GLY A 158 -11.40 1.57 -7.54
N TYR A 159 -10.64 0.57 -7.90
CA TYR A 159 -10.35 0.27 -9.30
C TYR A 159 -11.58 -0.16 -10.08
N LEU A 160 -12.39 -1.05 -9.52
CA LEU A 160 -13.49 -1.70 -10.24
C LEU A 160 -14.79 -0.90 -10.22
N VAL A 161 -15.00 -0.07 -9.20
CA VAL A 161 -16.24 0.70 -9.03
C VAL A 161 -16.03 2.18 -9.34
N LEU A 162 -15.04 2.84 -8.70
CA LEU A 162 -14.88 4.27 -8.84
C LEU A 162 -14.42 4.68 -10.25
N VAL A 163 -13.44 3.99 -10.82
CA VAL A 163 -12.84 4.44 -12.10
C VAL A 163 -13.85 4.44 -13.24
N PRO A 164 -14.61 3.34 -13.50
CA PRO A 164 -15.66 3.38 -14.53
C PRO A 164 -16.80 4.35 -14.18
N LEU A 165 -17.14 4.49 -12.89
CA LEU A 165 -18.15 5.45 -12.43
C LEU A 165 -17.72 6.90 -12.70
N ALA A 166 -16.44 7.23 -12.46
CA ALA A 166 -15.88 8.56 -12.74
C ALA A 166 -15.93 8.89 -14.24
N ALA A 167 -15.59 7.91 -15.10
CA ALA A 167 -15.70 8.07 -16.54
C ALA A 167 -17.15 8.33 -16.98
N ALA A 168 -18.11 7.54 -16.47
CA ALA A 168 -19.54 7.70 -16.77
C ALA A 168 -20.09 9.04 -16.23
N ALA A 169 -19.66 9.45 -15.04
CA ALA A 169 -20.10 10.70 -14.43
C ALA A 169 -19.57 11.94 -15.19
N PHE A 170 -18.29 11.94 -15.63
CA PHE A 170 -17.78 12.99 -16.52
C PHE A 170 -18.57 13.05 -17.81
N HIS A 171 -18.82 11.90 -18.43
CA HIS A 171 -19.63 11.81 -19.65
C HIS A 171 -21.04 12.38 -19.45
N SER A 172 -21.71 12.06 -18.34
CA SER A 172 -23.06 12.58 -18.05
C SER A 172 -23.10 14.09 -17.83
N MET A 173 -21.97 14.70 -17.45
CA MET A 173 -21.83 16.16 -17.32
C MET A 173 -21.35 16.84 -18.61
N GLY A 174 -21.25 16.12 -19.73
CA GLY A 174 -20.72 16.63 -21.00
C GLY A 174 -19.21 16.81 -21.03
N ARG A 175 -18.50 16.26 -20.05
CA ARG A 175 -17.03 16.25 -19.96
C ARG A 175 -16.45 15.01 -20.63
N HIS A 176 -15.13 15.02 -20.93
CA HIS A 176 -14.48 13.89 -21.60
C HIS A 176 -14.36 12.67 -20.66
N PRO A 177 -14.95 11.50 -20.99
CA PRO A 177 -14.99 10.34 -20.10
C PRO A 177 -13.59 9.79 -19.74
N LEU A 178 -12.59 9.87 -20.66
CA LEU A 178 -11.23 9.47 -20.34
C LEU A 178 -10.55 10.41 -19.33
N ALA A 179 -10.94 11.67 -19.24
CA ALA A 179 -10.48 12.56 -18.18
C ALA A 179 -11.05 12.13 -16.81
N GLY A 180 -12.31 11.69 -16.78
CA GLY A 180 -12.92 11.10 -15.58
C GLY A 180 -12.25 9.80 -15.16
N LEU A 181 -11.94 8.92 -16.13
CA LEU A 181 -11.17 7.71 -15.91
C LEU A 181 -9.79 8.02 -15.29
N ALA A 182 -9.07 9.00 -15.86
CA ALA A 182 -7.77 9.42 -15.35
C ALA A 182 -7.85 10.00 -13.93
N ALA A 183 -8.86 10.83 -13.64
CA ALA A 183 -9.09 11.37 -12.30
C ALA A 183 -9.35 10.26 -11.28
N GLY A 184 -10.24 9.32 -11.59
CA GLY A 184 -10.51 8.16 -10.71
C GLY A 184 -9.28 7.30 -10.50
N PHE A 185 -8.58 6.95 -11.58
CA PHE A 185 -7.40 6.10 -11.52
C PHE A 185 -6.21 6.78 -10.80
N SER A 186 -6.03 8.10 -10.97
CA SER A 186 -5.01 8.84 -10.22
C SER A 186 -5.26 8.80 -8.71
N GLY A 187 -6.50 8.98 -8.26
CA GLY A 187 -6.86 8.91 -6.84
C GLY A 187 -6.66 7.53 -6.23
N VAL A 188 -6.98 6.47 -6.99
CA VAL A 188 -6.86 5.09 -6.48
C VAL A 188 -5.42 4.59 -6.52
N ALA A 189 -4.68 4.86 -7.59
CA ALA A 189 -3.39 4.23 -7.85
C ALA A 189 -2.19 5.16 -7.69
N ALA A 190 -2.24 6.40 -8.22
CA ALA A 190 -1.10 7.31 -8.16
C ALA A 190 -0.85 7.89 -6.75
N VAL A 191 -1.84 7.79 -5.85
CA VAL A 191 -1.79 8.24 -4.45
C VAL A 191 -2.06 7.07 -3.49
N PHE A 192 -1.71 5.85 -3.91
CA PHE A 192 -2.12 4.58 -3.28
C PHE A 192 -1.73 4.43 -1.81
N LEU A 193 -0.50 4.83 -1.44
CA LEU A 193 0.05 4.61 -0.09
C LEU A 193 -0.22 5.74 0.90
N VAL A 194 -1.11 6.68 0.60
CA VAL A 194 -1.55 7.69 1.56
C VAL A 194 -3.06 7.71 1.67
N ASN A 195 -3.53 7.99 2.87
CA ASN A 195 -4.94 8.08 3.19
C ASN A 195 -5.14 9.04 4.36
N VAL A 196 -6.37 9.45 4.60
CA VAL A 196 -6.75 10.19 5.81
C VAL A 196 -6.98 9.27 7.01
N PHE A 197 -7.01 7.97 6.78
CA PHE A 197 -7.16 6.92 7.79
C PHE A 197 -6.03 5.91 7.69
N VAL A 198 -5.79 5.19 8.79
CA VAL A 198 -4.90 4.03 8.80
C VAL A 198 -5.55 2.88 8.05
N THR A 199 -4.82 2.28 7.13
CA THR A 199 -5.27 1.14 6.33
C THR A 199 -4.57 -0.16 6.77
N PRO A 200 -5.10 -1.34 6.39
CA PRO A 200 -4.38 -2.61 6.62
C PRO A 200 -2.98 -2.63 6.00
N THR A 201 -2.80 -1.98 4.85
CA THR A 201 -1.49 -1.87 4.18
C THR A 201 -0.50 -1.06 5.02
N ASP A 202 -0.95 0.03 5.68
CA ASP A 202 -0.08 0.82 6.56
C ASP A 202 0.47 -0.03 7.70
N ALA A 203 -0.39 -0.85 8.31
CA ALA A 203 0.02 -1.74 9.39
C ALA A 203 1.07 -2.77 8.93
N LEU A 204 0.91 -3.35 7.72
CA LEU A 204 1.89 -4.25 7.13
C LEU A 204 3.24 -3.57 6.87
N LEU A 205 3.23 -2.36 6.30
CA LEU A 205 4.45 -1.62 6.04
C LEU A 205 5.18 -1.24 7.33
N VAL A 206 4.44 -0.85 8.36
CA VAL A 206 4.99 -0.53 9.69
C VAL A 206 5.63 -1.76 10.32
N GLU A 207 5.01 -2.95 10.25
CA GLU A 207 5.60 -4.16 10.79
C GLU A 207 6.92 -4.54 10.09
N VAL A 208 6.97 -4.47 8.76
CA VAL A 208 8.23 -4.68 8.02
C VAL A 208 9.29 -3.64 8.42
N THR A 209 8.88 -2.40 8.66
CA THR A 209 9.78 -1.34 9.15
C THR A 209 10.29 -1.67 10.55
N ASN A 210 9.42 -2.11 11.45
CA ASN A 210 9.76 -2.48 12.83
C ASN A 210 10.72 -3.68 12.86
N ASP A 211 10.53 -4.68 12.00
CA ASP A 211 11.48 -5.78 11.85
C ASP A 211 12.88 -5.29 11.43
N ALA A 212 12.94 -4.30 10.53
CA ALA A 212 14.20 -3.69 10.12
C ALA A 212 14.81 -2.82 11.24
N ILE A 213 14.02 -2.06 11.99
CA ILE A 213 14.48 -1.25 13.14
C ILE A 213 15.11 -2.15 14.21
N ARG A 214 14.50 -3.29 14.52
CA ARG A 214 15.00 -4.23 15.56
C ARG A 214 16.40 -4.77 15.25
N THR A 215 16.84 -4.72 14.01
CA THR A 215 18.22 -5.11 13.64
C THR A 215 19.28 -4.11 14.13
N VAL A 216 18.86 -2.86 14.42
CA VAL A 216 19.75 -1.78 14.92
C VAL A 216 19.44 -1.45 16.38
N ASN A 217 18.16 -1.42 16.72
CA ASN A 217 17.65 -1.13 18.07
C ASN A 217 16.53 -2.12 18.40
N PRO A 218 16.82 -3.20 19.17
CA PRO A 218 15.84 -4.24 19.48
C PRO A 218 14.56 -3.74 20.18
N ALA A 219 14.66 -2.67 20.99
CA ALA A 219 13.52 -2.04 21.65
C ALA A 219 12.82 -0.99 20.79
N GLY A 220 13.42 -0.62 19.64
CA GLY A 220 12.91 0.41 18.74
C GLY A 220 11.69 -0.06 17.95
N GLN A 221 10.74 0.84 17.78
CA GLN A 221 9.57 0.63 16.91
C GLN A 221 8.95 1.97 16.51
N ILE A 222 8.28 1.99 15.37
CA ILE A 222 7.39 3.08 14.97
C ILE A 222 5.93 2.66 15.14
N SER A 223 5.07 3.66 15.34
CA SER A 223 3.62 3.45 15.43
C SER A 223 2.99 3.38 14.04
N VAL A 224 1.88 2.66 13.92
CA VAL A 224 1.07 2.62 12.69
C VAL A 224 0.52 4.02 12.30
N VAL A 225 0.42 4.94 13.25
CA VAL A 225 0.06 6.35 13.02
C VAL A 225 1.28 7.27 12.86
N GLY A 226 2.51 6.73 12.86
CA GLY A 226 3.75 7.52 12.81
C GLY A 226 3.88 8.43 11.58
N ASN A 227 3.15 8.15 10.51
CA ASN A 227 3.10 8.99 9.29
C ASN A 227 1.75 9.70 9.09
N LEU A 228 0.81 9.63 10.05
CA LEU A 228 -0.58 10.03 9.83
C LEU A 228 -0.73 11.49 9.40
N PHE A 229 0.00 12.43 9.98
CA PHE A 229 -0.12 13.85 9.62
C PHE A 229 0.39 14.11 8.21
N PHE A 230 1.52 13.50 7.85
CA PHE A 230 2.07 13.57 6.50
C PHE A 230 1.11 12.92 5.48
N MET A 231 0.50 11.79 5.80
CA MET A 231 -0.47 11.11 4.92
C MET A 231 -1.72 11.95 4.69
N ILE A 232 -2.30 12.57 5.74
CA ILE A 232 -3.47 13.44 5.60
C ILE A 232 -3.15 14.65 4.73
N ALA A 233 -2.05 15.34 5.02
CA ALA A 233 -1.63 16.50 4.24
C ALA A 233 -1.31 16.12 2.78
N SER A 234 -0.64 14.98 2.57
CA SER A 234 -0.38 14.43 1.24
C SER A 234 -1.66 14.11 0.50
N SER A 235 -2.64 13.46 1.14
CA SER A 235 -3.93 13.12 0.51
C SER A 235 -4.63 14.37 -0.04
N ILE A 236 -4.66 15.44 0.75
CA ILE A 236 -5.28 16.71 0.35
C ILE A 236 -4.50 17.37 -0.79
N LEU A 237 -3.18 17.52 -0.63
CA LEU A 237 -2.34 18.19 -1.63
C LEU A 237 -2.32 17.42 -2.96
N MET A 238 -2.16 16.09 -2.91
CA MET A 238 -2.19 15.26 -4.12
C MET A 238 -3.58 15.26 -4.76
N GLY A 239 -4.64 15.29 -3.96
CA GLY A 239 -6.01 15.48 -4.45
C GLY A 239 -6.17 16.79 -5.24
N ILE A 240 -5.62 17.89 -4.75
CA ILE A 240 -5.61 19.19 -5.46
C ILE A 240 -4.77 19.11 -6.74
N ILE A 241 -3.56 18.55 -6.67
CA ILE A 241 -2.66 18.43 -7.82
C ILE A 241 -3.31 17.56 -8.92
N CYS A 242 -3.85 16.39 -8.58
CA CYS A 242 -4.56 15.54 -9.53
C CYS A 242 -5.77 16.25 -10.17
N THR A 243 -6.51 17.03 -9.39
CA THR A 243 -7.63 17.84 -9.89
C THR A 243 -7.16 18.85 -10.92
N VAL A 244 -6.14 19.64 -10.57
CA VAL A 244 -5.58 20.67 -11.46
C VAL A 244 -5.03 20.03 -12.74
N LEU A 245 -4.32 18.92 -12.64
CA LEU A 245 -3.81 18.17 -13.79
C LEU A 245 -4.94 17.68 -14.69
N THR A 246 -5.99 17.11 -14.09
CA THR A 246 -7.15 16.65 -14.84
C THR A 246 -7.82 17.80 -15.61
N GLU A 247 -8.14 18.91 -14.93
CA GLU A 247 -8.96 19.99 -15.49
C GLU A 247 -8.18 20.96 -16.38
N ARG A 248 -6.90 21.19 -16.09
CA ARG A 248 -6.10 22.19 -16.81
C ARG A 248 -5.17 21.59 -17.86
N PHE A 249 -4.88 20.30 -17.78
CA PHE A 249 -3.92 19.65 -18.68
C PHE A 249 -4.51 18.48 -19.45
N VAL A 250 -5.07 17.48 -18.74
CA VAL A 250 -5.52 16.22 -19.37
C VAL A 250 -6.81 16.42 -20.15
N GLU A 251 -7.84 17.02 -19.58
CA GLU A 251 -9.13 17.23 -20.24
C GLU A 251 -9.02 18.18 -21.44
N PRO A 252 -8.32 19.33 -21.37
CA PRO A 252 -8.10 20.18 -22.55
C PRO A 252 -7.32 19.50 -23.68
N ARG A 253 -6.35 18.62 -23.33
CA ARG A 253 -5.59 17.86 -24.33
C ARG A 253 -6.43 16.80 -25.04
N LEU A 254 -7.41 16.22 -24.36
CA LEU A 254 -8.36 15.26 -24.95
C LEU A 254 -9.40 15.95 -25.85
N GLY A 255 -9.68 17.24 -25.61
CA GLY A 255 -10.70 17.99 -26.33
C GLY A 255 -12.13 17.55 -26.03
N PRO A 256 -13.14 18.07 -26.77
CA PRO A 256 -14.53 17.65 -26.63
C PRO A 256 -14.71 16.17 -26.98
N TYR A 257 -15.49 15.45 -26.20
CA TYR A 257 -15.83 14.06 -26.54
C TYR A 257 -16.86 14.03 -27.68
N THR A 258 -16.49 13.39 -28.79
CA THR A 258 -17.33 13.26 -29.99
C THR A 258 -17.82 11.82 -30.23
N GLY A 259 -17.55 10.90 -29.29
CA GLY A 259 -17.95 9.51 -29.42
C GLY A 259 -19.45 9.29 -29.28
N GLY A 260 -19.97 8.30 -29.99
CA GLY A 260 -21.41 7.98 -30.05
C GLY A 260 -21.93 7.12 -28.88
N VAL A 261 -21.20 7.01 -27.76
CA VAL A 261 -21.66 6.24 -26.60
C VAL A 261 -22.84 6.98 -25.93
N PRO A 262 -24.01 6.33 -25.75
CA PRO A 262 -25.13 6.96 -25.06
C PRO A 262 -24.75 7.35 -23.62
N VAL A 263 -25.26 8.49 -23.17
CA VAL A 263 -25.14 8.90 -21.77
C VAL A 263 -25.98 7.94 -20.93
N GLU A 264 -25.32 7.09 -20.14
CA GLU A 264 -26.01 6.30 -19.14
C GLU A 264 -26.47 7.24 -18.03
N ALA A 265 -27.76 7.24 -17.71
CA ALA A 265 -28.24 7.92 -16.52
C ALA A 265 -27.51 7.32 -15.31
N SER A 266 -26.90 8.17 -14.48
CA SER A 266 -26.30 7.70 -13.22
C SER A 266 -27.40 6.94 -12.46
N THR A 267 -27.25 5.63 -12.34
CA THR A 267 -28.19 4.85 -11.54
C THR A 267 -28.02 5.29 -10.10
N GLY A 268 -28.98 6.04 -9.58
CA GLY A 268 -29.04 6.40 -8.18
C GLY A 268 -28.99 5.13 -7.31
N LEU A 269 -28.78 5.30 -6.02
CA LEU A 269 -28.82 4.17 -5.09
C LEU A 269 -30.22 3.52 -5.11
N SER A 270 -30.26 2.20 -5.05
CA SER A 270 -31.53 1.48 -4.85
C SER A 270 -32.10 1.76 -3.46
N GLY A 271 -33.41 1.58 -3.28
CA GLY A 271 -34.02 1.76 -1.96
C GLY A 271 -33.46 0.82 -0.88
N SER A 272 -33.02 -0.37 -1.26
CA SER A 272 -32.34 -1.31 -0.35
C SER A 272 -30.94 -0.82 0.04
N GLU A 273 -30.18 -0.24 -0.88
CA GLU A 273 -28.88 0.37 -0.59
C GLU A 273 -28.98 1.58 0.32
N GLU A 274 -30.00 2.43 0.11
CA GLU A 274 -30.27 3.55 1.02
C GLU A 274 -30.64 3.09 2.43
N LEU A 275 -31.45 2.04 2.53
CA LEU A 275 -31.80 1.43 3.82
C LEU A 275 -30.55 0.84 4.49
N GLY A 276 -29.71 0.14 3.72
CA GLY A 276 -28.42 -0.38 4.19
C GLY A 276 -27.52 0.73 4.77
N LEU A 277 -27.39 1.85 4.07
CA LEU A 277 -26.61 3.01 4.56
C LEU A 277 -27.21 3.64 5.82
N LYS A 278 -28.54 3.68 5.96
CA LYS A 278 -29.18 4.15 7.21
C LYS A 278 -28.85 3.23 8.39
N TYR A 279 -28.84 1.90 8.18
CA TYR A 279 -28.44 0.94 9.23
C TYR A 279 -26.95 1.09 9.57
N ALA A 280 -26.08 1.20 8.56
CA ALA A 280 -24.66 1.45 8.78
C ALA A 280 -24.40 2.76 9.55
N GLY A 281 -25.11 3.84 9.21
CA GLY A 281 -25.00 5.13 9.92
C GLY A 281 -25.41 5.06 11.39
N ARG A 282 -26.48 4.31 11.71
CA ARG A 282 -26.88 4.06 13.11
C ARG A 282 -25.83 3.22 13.87
N ALA A 283 -25.30 2.21 13.18
CA ALA A 283 -24.24 1.36 13.72
C ALA A 283 -22.95 2.15 13.98
N LEU A 284 -22.58 3.07 13.06
CA LEU A 284 -21.46 3.99 13.25
C LEU A 284 -21.65 4.87 14.49
N LEU A 285 -22.83 5.46 14.64
CA LEU A 285 -23.14 6.28 15.82
C LEU A 285 -23.00 5.46 17.11
N GLY A 286 -23.55 4.25 17.14
CA GLY A 286 -23.42 3.34 18.29
C GLY A 286 -21.96 2.99 18.58
N PHE A 287 -21.18 2.67 17.55
CA PHE A 287 -19.76 2.37 17.69
C PHE A 287 -18.97 3.55 18.25
N VAL A 288 -19.19 4.76 17.71
CA VAL A 288 -18.52 5.99 18.19
C VAL A 288 -18.87 6.26 19.65
N ILE A 289 -20.14 6.07 20.07
CA ILE A 289 -20.56 6.23 21.47
C ILE A 289 -19.82 5.23 22.37
N VAL A 290 -19.71 3.96 21.96
CA VAL A 290 -18.99 2.94 22.74
C VAL A 290 -17.51 3.31 22.87
N ILE A 291 -16.84 3.66 21.77
CA ILE A 291 -15.43 4.07 21.82
C ILE A 291 -15.24 5.34 22.65
N ALA A 292 -16.12 6.33 22.51
CA ALA A 292 -16.09 7.52 23.34
C ALA A 292 -16.23 7.20 24.84
N ALA A 293 -17.12 6.30 25.21
CA ALA A 293 -17.27 5.86 26.59
C ALA A 293 -16.01 5.12 27.10
N LEU A 294 -15.40 4.26 26.26
CA LEU A 294 -14.18 3.51 26.61
C LEU A 294 -12.93 4.40 26.69
N THR A 295 -12.98 5.60 26.11
CA THR A 295 -11.90 6.58 26.13
C THR A 295 -12.19 7.81 26.98
N ALA A 296 -13.41 7.96 27.52
CA ALA A 296 -13.80 9.12 28.32
C ALA A 296 -13.13 9.13 29.70
N PRO A 297 -12.62 10.28 30.20
CA PRO A 297 -12.26 10.42 31.59
C PRO A 297 -13.52 10.70 32.44
N PRO A 298 -13.51 10.42 33.78
CA PRO A 298 -12.47 9.73 34.52
C PRO A 298 -12.63 8.21 34.54
N LEU A 299 -11.61 7.53 35.06
CA LEU A 299 -11.73 6.10 35.35
C LEU A 299 -12.96 5.79 36.25
N PRO A 300 -13.67 4.64 36.01
CA PRO A 300 -13.23 3.46 35.26
C PRO A 300 -13.55 3.48 33.75
N TRP A 301 -14.14 4.53 33.21
CA TRP A 301 -14.60 4.56 31.82
C TRP A 301 -13.47 4.66 30.80
N GLY A 302 -12.36 5.33 31.14
CA GLY A 302 -11.19 5.50 30.27
C GLY A 302 -10.27 4.27 30.16
N ILE A 303 -10.81 3.05 30.08
CA ILE A 303 -10.03 1.80 30.09
C ILE A 303 -9.08 1.66 28.89
N LEU A 304 -9.35 2.36 27.79
CA LEU A 304 -8.48 2.39 26.60
C LEU A 304 -7.41 3.49 26.67
N ARG A 305 -7.32 4.25 27.77
CA ARG A 305 -6.25 5.21 27.99
C ARG A 305 -5.02 4.55 28.62
N ASN A 306 -3.88 5.18 28.42
CA ASN A 306 -2.68 4.83 29.15
C ASN A 306 -2.93 5.07 30.66
N GLN A 307 -2.69 4.06 31.49
CA GLN A 307 -2.99 4.11 32.93
C GLN A 307 -2.07 5.07 33.70
N GLU A 308 -0.85 5.31 33.19
CA GLU A 308 0.14 6.15 33.84
C GLU A 308 0.00 7.62 33.43
N THR A 309 -0.15 7.87 32.12
CA THR A 309 -0.18 9.24 31.56
C THR A 309 -1.60 9.78 31.38
N GLY A 310 -2.61 8.94 31.41
CA GLY A 310 -3.99 9.29 31.06
C GLY A 310 -4.19 9.62 29.58
N GLY A 311 -3.16 9.51 28.75
CA GLY A 311 -3.19 9.80 27.31
C GLY A 311 -3.89 8.72 26.49
N ILE A 312 -4.39 9.08 25.30
CA ILE A 312 -4.99 8.14 24.33
C ILE A 312 -4.03 7.80 23.18
N MET A 313 -2.84 8.41 23.17
CA MET A 313 -1.82 8.22 22.13
C MET A 313 -0.74 7.23 22.60
N ALA A 314 0.49 7.67 22.76
CA ALA A 314 1.63 6.80 23.06
C ALA A 314 1.38 5.84 24.25
N GLY A 315 1.66 4.55 24.04
CA GLY A 315 1.56 3.52 25.07
C GLY A 315 0.14 3.23 25.58
N SER A 316 -0.89 3.71 24.89
CA SER A 316 -2.28 3.44 25.31
C SER A 316 -2.81 2.13 24.72
N PRO A 317 -3.72 1.41 25.43
CA PRO A 317 -4.45 0.27 24.85
C PRO A 317 -5.26 0.64 23.61
N PHE A 318 -5.70 1.90 23.48
CA PHE A 318 -6.36 2.40 22.26
C PHE A 318 -5.45 2.29 21.05
N MET A 319 -4.19 2.77 21.14
CA MET A 319 -3.23 2.69 20.04
C MET A 319 -2.79 1.25 19.76
N SER A 320 -2.51 0.48 20.80
CA SER A 320 -2.14 -0.93 20.65
C SER A 320 -3.25 -1.77 20.02
N GLY A 321 -4.52 -1.41 20.29
CA GLY A 321 -5.70 -2.08 19.75
C GLY A 321 -6.23 -1.46 18.43
N LEU A 322 -5.57 -0.47 17.84
CA LEU A 322 -6.13 0.33 16.76
C LEU A 322 -6.56 -0.51 15.56
N ILE A 323 -5.79 -1.50 15.16
CA ILE A 323 -6.12 -2.40 14.03
C ILE A 323 -7.38 -3.23 14.34
N VAL A 324 -7.50 -3.72 15.56
CA VAL A 324 -8.69 -4.46 16.01
C VAL A 324 -9.92 -3.53 16.04
N LEU A 325 -9.76 -2.29 16.52
CA LEU A 325 -10.83 -1.30 16.55
C LEU A 325 -11.30 -0.93 15.14
N ILE A 326 -10.39 -0.76 14.20
CA ILE A 326 -10.73 -0.53 12.79
C ILE A 326 -11.45 -1.75 12.20
N SER A 327 -10.96 -2.95 12.48
CA SER A 327 -11.63 -4.19 12.03
C SER A 327 -13.05 -4.29 12.61
N LEU A 328 -13.23 -4.06 13.90
CA LEU A 328 -14.54 -4.06 14.55
C LEU A 328 -15.48 -2.98 14.00
N LEU A 329 -14.96 -1.78 13.74
CA LEU A 329 -15.74 -0.72 13.09
C LEU A 329 -16.33 -1.22 11.77
N PHE A 330 -15.48 -1.69 10.85
CA PHE A 330 -15.94 -2.16 9.55
C PHE A 330 -16.80 -3.43 9.63
N LEU A 331 -16.53 -4.32 10.59
CA LEU A 331 -17.36 -5.50 10.86
C LEU A 331 -18.80 -5.09 11.22
N VAL A 332 -18.94 -4.17 12.16
CA VAL A 332 -20.24 -3.68 12.64
C VAL A 332 -20.98 -2.92 11.53
N LEU A 333 -20.27 -2.06 10.81
CA LEU A 333 -20.85 -1.30 9.69
C LEU A 333 -21.26 -2.20 8.53
N GLY A 334 -20.38 -3.13 8.12
CA GLY A 334 -20.64 -4.07 7.03
C GLY A 334 -21.82 -5.00 7.34
N TYR A 335 -21.88 -5.53 8.57
CA TYR A 335 -23.01 -6.35 9.01
C TYR A 335 -24.33 -5.57 9.03
N ALA A 336 -24.31 -4.38 9.63
CA ALA A 336 -25.52 -3.52 9.70
C ALA A 336 -26.00 -3.13 8.30
N TYR A 337 -25.07 -2.71 7.42
CA TYR A 337 -25.37 -2.42 6.02
C TYR A 337 -25.99 -3.63 5.33
N GLY A 338 -25.35 -4.79 5.43
CA GLY A 338 -25.80 -6.01 4.76
C GLY A 338 -27.17 -6.47 5.23
N LYS A 339 -27.50 -6.28 6.51
CA LYS A 339 -28.87 -6.49 7.04
C LYS A 339 -29.88 -5.52 6.44
N GLY A 340 -29.55 -4.24 6.36
CA GLY A 340 -30.43 -3.21 5.79
C GLY A 340 -30.61 -3.34 4.27
N ALA A 341 -29.53 -3.66 3.55
CA ALA A 341 -29.53 -3.83 2.10
C ALA A 341 -30.07 -5.21 1.65
N GLY A 342 -30.20 -6.19 2.58
CA GLY A 342 -30.63 -7.54 2.27
C GLY A 342 -29.51 -8.46 1.71
N THR A 343 -28.26 -8.00 1.70
CA THR A 343 -27.10 -8.81 1.23
C THR A 343 -26.61 -9.82 2.28
N ILE A 344 -26.94 -9.63 3.56
CA ILE A 344 -26.62 -10.54 4.65
C ILE A 344 -27.92 -11.03 5.31
N ALA A 345 -28.29 -12.30 5.05
CA ALA A 345 -29.51 -12.89 5.61
C ALA A 345 -29.39 -13.14 7.13
N ASN A 346 -28.27 -13.69 7.58
CA ASN A 346 -28.03 -14.09 8.97
C ASN A 346 -26.52 -14.08 9.31
N VAL A 347 -26.19 -14.42 10.55
CA VAL A 347 -24.79 -14.46 11.02
C VAL A 347 -23.96 -15.49 10.25
N THR A 348 -24.54 -16.64 9.90
CA THR A 348 -23.85 -17.68 9.11
C THR A 348 -23.45 -17.15 7.73
N ALA A 349 -24.34 -16.37 7.08
CA ALA A 349 -24.01 -15.70 5.81
C ALA A 349 -22.86 -14.69 5.98
N ALA A 350 -22.85 -13.91 7.06
CA ALA A 350 -21.76 -13.00 7.35
C ALA A 350 -20.41 -13.73 7.53
N ILE A 351 -20.40 -14.85 8.28
CA ILE A 351 -19.23 -15.70 8.43
C ILE A 351 -18.76 -16.23 7.06
N GLY A 352 -19.71 -16.64 6.20
CA GLY A 352 -19.39 -17.08 4.83
C GLY A 352 -18.66 -16.00 4.00
N LEU A 353 -19.06 -14.73 4.13
CA LEU A 353 -18.38 -13.61 3.47
C LEU A 353 -16.98 -13.39 4.03
N ILE A 354 -16.78 -13.48 5.36
CA ILE A 354 -15.45 -13.37 5.98
C ILE A 354 -14.54 -14.52 5.49
N VAL A 355 -15.06 -15.75 5.45
CA VAL A 355 -14.32 -16.92 4.93
C VAL A 355 -13.94 -16.71 3.46
N LYS A 356 -14.85 -16.16 2.65
CA LYS A 356 -14.58 -15.80 1.25
C LYS A 356 -13.44 -14.79 1.15
N THR A 357 -13.46 -13.72 1.96
CA THR A 357 -12.38 -12.73 2.02
C THR A 357 -11.04 -13.40 2.34
N TRP A 358 -10.98 -14.26 3.36
CA TRP A 358 -9.74 -14.97 3.71
C TRP A 358 -9.27 -15.92 2.60
N SER A 359 -10.20 -16.57 1.90
CA SER A 359 -9.86 -17.40 0.74
C SER A 359 -9.21 -16.57 -0.38
N ASN A 360 -9.66 -15.34 -0.60
CA ASN A 360 -9.08 -14.41 -1.56
C ASN A 360 -7.66 -13.95 -1.14
N LEU A 361 -7.35 -13.96 0.17
CA LEU A 361 -6.02 -13.63 0.70
C LEU A 361 -5.01 -14.78 0.62
N ALA A 362 -5.39 -15.99 0.21
CA ALA A 362 -4.50 -17.16 0.23
C ALA A 362 -3.17 -16.92 -0.50
N GLY A 363 -3.21 -16.26 -1.68
CA GLY A 363 -1.99 -15.89 -2.42
C GLY A 363 -1.10 -14.89 -1.66
N MET A 364 -1.71 -13.92 -0.97
CA MET A 364 -0.98 -12.98 -0.13
C MET A 364 -0.36 -13.68 1.10
N ILE A 365 -1.09 -14.57 1.75
CA ILE A 365 -0.57 -15.34 2.90
C ILE A 365 0.64 -16.17 2.49
N PHE A 366 0.58 -16.83 1.31
CA PHE A 366 1.73 -17.55 0.77
C PHE A 366 2.91 -16.62 0.49
N LEU A 367 2.67 -15.45 -0.09
CA LEU A 367 3.70 -14.44 -0.31
C LEU A 367 4.33 -13.98 1.00
N LEU A 368 3.53 -13.73 2.03
CA LEU A 368 4.00 -13.35 3.37
C LEU A 368 4.87 -14.45 4.01
N PHE A 369 4.54 -15.73 3.79
CA PHE A 369 5.37 -16.84 4.23
C PHE A 369 6.77 -16.79 3.60
N VAL A 370 6.84 -16.54 2.29
CA VAL A 370 8.13 -16.47 1.58
C VAL A 370 8.91 -15.22 1.99
N ILE A 371 8.24 -14.06 2.13
CA ILE A 371 8.84 -12.81 2.61
C ILE A 371 9.42 -12.96 4.01
N ALA A 372 8.68 -13.52 4.96
CA ALA A 372 9.12 -13.71 6.34
C ALA A 372 10.41 -14.56 6.40
N ASN A 373 10.48 -15.63 5.59
CA ASN A 373 11.68 -16.45 5.50
C ASN A 373 12.84 -15.75 4.79
N PHE A 374 12.58 -14.95 3.75
CA PHE A 374 13.60 -14.11 3.11
C PHE A 374 14.23 -13.14 4.12
N ILE A 375 13.41 -12.38 4.84
CA ILE A 375 13.89 -11.42 5.86
C ILE A 375 14.69 -12.13 6.94
N ALA A 376 14.19 -13.24 7.46
CA ALA A 376 14.87 -14.01 8.50
C ALA A 376 16.22 -14.57 8.03
N PHE A 377 16.30 -15.11 6.82
CA PHE A 377 17.55 -15.63 6.25
C PHE A 377 18.55 -14.50 5.96
N PHE A 378 18.07 -13.38 5.44
CA PHE A 378 18.89 -12.20 5.17
C PHE A 378 19.48 -11.62 6.47
N ASN A 379 18.68 -11.52 7.53
CA ASN A 379 19.13 -11.08 8.85
C ASN A 379 20.10 -12.09 9.50
N TYR A 380 19.82 -13.40 9.43
CA TYR A 380 20.70 -14.43 9.95
C TYR A 380 22.12 -14.34 9.38
N THR A 381 22.24 -14.02 8.09
CA THR A 381 23.53 -13.88 7.41
C THR A 381 24.31 -12.63 7.82
N ASN A 382 23.71 -11.67 8.49
CA ASN A 382 24.22 -10.32 8.74
C ASN A 382 24.52 -9.51 7.46
N LEU A 383 24.13 -9.98 6.27
CA LEU A 383 24.37 -9.25 5.00
C LEU A 383 23.66 -7.90 4.97
N ALA A 384 22.44 -7.81 5.55
CA ALA A 384 21.72 -6.54 5.67
C ALA A 384 22.53 -5.50 6.45
N THR A 385 23.08 -5.90 7.61
CA THR A 385 23.91 -5.04 8.46
C THR A 385 25.20 -4.63 7.74
N VAL A 386 25.90 -5.60 7.11
CA VAL A 386 27.13 -5.33 6.35
C VAL A 386 26.88 -4.34 5.22
N LEU A 387 25.80 -4.53 4.48
CA LEU A 387 25.42 -3.64 3.38
C LEU A 387 25.07 -2.25 3.89
N ALA A 388 24.25 -2.15 4.94
CA ALA A 388 23.82 -0.88 5.53
C ALA A 388 25.00 -0.09 6.10
N VAL A 389 25.94 -0.75 6.81
CA VAL A 389 27.15 -0.09 7.37
C VAL A 389 28.05 0.43 6.25
N ASN A 390 28.44 -0.44 5.30
CA ASN A 390 29.31 -0.01 4.22
C ASN A 390 28.71 1.11 3.36
N LEU A 391 27.37 1.06 3.14
CA LEU A 391 26.67 2.11 2.41
C LEU A 391 26.62 3.41 3.22
N ALA A 392 26.43 3.33 4.55
CA ALA A 392 26.46 4.51 5.43
C ALA A 392 27.84 5.16 5.44
N ASP A 393 28.91 4.33 5.58
CA ASP A 393 30.29 4.82 5.55
C ASP A 393 30.61 5.48 4.20
N PHE A 394 30.23 4.84 3.09
CA PHE A 394 30.37 5.44 1.76
C PHE A 394 29.64 6.77 1.65
N LEU A 395 28.38 6.86 2.10
CA LEU A 395 27.61 8.08 2.05
C LEU A 395 28.20 9.19 2.93
N GLN A 396 28.76 8.86 4.10
CA GLN A 396 29.45 9.82 4.96
C GLN A 396 30.71 10.41 4.32
N THR A 397 31.35 9.71 3.38
CA THR A 397 32.48 10.27 2.61
C THR A 397 32.00 11.28 1.56
N THR A 398 30.71 11.34 1.26
CA THR A 398 30.15 12.29 0.31
C THR A 398 29.79 13.60 1.01
N THR A 399 29.77 14.69 0.26
CA THR A 399 29.32 16.01 0.77
C THR A 399 27.80 16.18 0.72
N LEU A 400 27.06 15.07 0.46
CA LEU A 400 25.61 15.09 0.33
C LEU A 400 24.95 15.20 1.70
N GLY A 401 23.99 16.12 1.83
CA GLY A 401 23.19 16.26 3.05
C GLY A 401 22.01 15.26 3.10
N ALA A 402 21.34 15.17 4.24
CA ALA A 402 20.19 14.28 4.48
C ALA A 402 19.08 14.40 3.42
N THR A 403 18.81 15.62 2.95
CA THR A 403 17.85 15.89 1.86
C THR A 403 18.20 15.14 0.56
N SER A 404 19.49 15.10 0.22
CA SER A 404 19.96 14.40 -0.99
C SER A 404 19.76 12.90 -0.88
N TYR A 405 19.94 12.31 0.31
CA TYR A 405 19.68 10.89 0.55
C TYR A 405 18.20 10.55 0.41
N ILE A 406 17.31 11.42 0.90
CA ILE A 406 15.86 11.26 0.71
C ILE A 406 15.50 11.26 -0.78
N ILE A 407 16.01 12.23 -1.56
CA ILE A 407 15.77 12.32 -3.00
C ILE A 407 16.28 11.05 -3.71
N LEU A 408 17.52 10.65 -3.42
CA LEU A 408 18.11 9.45 -4.02
C LEU A 408 17.29 8.21 -3.71
N PHE A 409 16.82 8.06 -2.47
CA PHE A 409 15.99 6.93 -2.07
C PHE A 409 14.65 6.94 -2.80
N VAL A 410 13.96 8.08 -2.90
CA VAL A 410 12.72 8.22 -3.69
C VAL A 410 12.93 7.80 -5.14
N ILE A 411 14.04 8.21 -5.77
CA ILE A 411 14.38 7.82 -7.14
C ILE A 411 14.62 6.32 -7.25
N VAL A 412 15.35 5.72 -6.31
CA VAL A 412 15.59 4.27 -6.28
C VAL A 412 14.28 3.50 -6.18
N VAL A 413 13.39 3.92 -5.29
CA VAL A 413 12.05 3.31 -5.14
C VAL A 413 11.26 3.41 -6.45
N ALA A 414 11.22 4.60 -7.06
CA ALA A 414 10.50 4.84 -8.32
C ALA A 414 11.04 3.96 -9.47
N ILE A 415 12.34 3.77 -9.57
CA ILE A 415 12.95 2.90 -10.59
C ILE A 415 12.57 1.43 -10.34
N ILE A 416 12.63 0.97 -9.10
CA ILE A 416 12.29 -0.41 -8.74
C ILE A 416 10.81 -0.69 -9.01
N ASP A 417 9.93 0.29 -8.86
CA ASP A 417 8.49 0.13 -9.10
C ASP A 417 8.14 -0.19 -10.56
N ILE A 418 8.99 0.20 -11.50
CA ILE A 418 8.79 -0.15 -12.92
C ILE A 418 8.88 -1.68 -13.13
N ILE A 419 9.72 -2.36 -12.32
CA ILE A 419 10.06 -3.77 -12.48
C ILE A 419 9.32 -4.66 -11.48
N LEU A 420 9.07 -4.16 -10.27
CA LEU A 420 8.45 -4.90 -9.18
C LEU A 420 7.24 -4.14 -8.66
N THR A 421 6.05 -4.62 -8.97
CA THR A 421 4.80 -4.09 -8.43
C THR A 421 4.48 -4.70 -7.05
N GLY A 422 3.65 -4.02 -6.31
CA GLY A 422 3.23 -4.47 -4.98
C GLY A 422 4.07 -3.83 -3.87
N ALA A 423 3.45 -2.87 -3.17
CA ALA A 423 4.11 -2.06 -2.16
C ALA A 423 4.76 -2.89 -1.04
N LEU A 424 4.10 -3.93 -0.55
CA LEU A 424 4.66 -4.78 0.50
C LEU A 424 5.90 -5.56 0.04
N ALA A 425 5.85 -6.13 -1.17
CA ALA A 425 6.97 -6.91 -1.71
C ALA A 425 8.23 -6.07 -1.89
N LYS A 426 8.10 -4.86 -2.44
CA LYS A 426 9.21 -3.90 -2.57
C LYS A 426 9.75 -3.48 -1.22
N TRP A 427 8.85 -3.13 -0.29
CA TRP A 427 9.26 -2.70 1.03
C TRP A 427 9.99 -3.79 1.81
N ALA A 428 9.55 -5.04 1.68
CA ALA A 428 10.24 -6.18 2.30
C ALA A 428 11.68 -6.39 1.80
N ILE A 429 11.99 -5.93 0.57
CA ILE A 429 13.35 -5.95 0.03
C ILE A 429 14.15 -4.72 0.50
N LEU A 430 13.53 -3.55 0.49
CA LEU A 430 14.21 -2.28 0.74
C LEU A 430 14.40 -1.98 2.24
N ALA A 431 13.39 -2.27 3.06
CA ALA A 431 13.42 -1.92 4.48
C ALA A 431 14.62 -2.50 5.25
N PRO A 432 14.98 -3.79 5.09
CA PRO A 432 16.13 -4.36 5.82
C PRO A 432 17.47 -3.68 5.55
N VAL A 433 17.57 -2.93 4.46
CA VAL A 433 18.78 -2.19 4.09
C VAL A 433 18.66 -0.71 4.41
N PHE A 434 17.59 -0.08 3.91
CA PHE A 434 17.47 1.39 3.97
C PHE A 434 17.03 1.91 5.34
N VAL A 435 16.22 1.17 6.10
CA VAL A 435 15.84 1.60 7.46
C VAL A 435 17.07 1.62 8.38
N PRO A 436 17.86 0.54 8.52
CA PRO A 436 19.10 0.58 9.28
C PRO A 436 20.11 1.63 8.78
N LEU A 437 20.24 1.80 7.46
CA LEU A 437 21.09 2.80 6.85
C LEU A 437 20.73 4.21 7.33
N PHE A 438 19.47 4.62 7.20
CA PHE A 438 19.02 5.95 7.61
C PHE A 438 19.13 6.16 9.12
N MET A 439 18.82 5.13 9.93
CA MET A 439 19.01 5.21 11.39
C MET A 439 20.48 5.46 11.76
N ARG A 440 21.43 4.81 11.08
CA ARG A 440 22.89 5.03 11.28
C ARG A 440 23.33 6.43 10.86
N LEU A 441 22.64 7.05 9.91
CA LEU A 441 22.86 8.44 9.51
C LEU A 441 22.13 9.45 10.42
N GLY A 442 21.52 8.99 11.52
CA GLY A 442 20.74 9.80 12.46
C GLY A 442 19.33 10.17 11.98
N GLY A 443 18.82 9.47 10.96
CA GLY A 443 17.48 9.70 10.40
C GLY A 443 16.37 8.95 11.13
N ASP A 444 15.16 9.53 11.10
CA ASP A 444 13.95 8.91 11.65
C ASP A 444 13.42 7.80 10.71
N PRO A 445 13.16 6.56 11.20
CA PRO A 445 12.52 5.50 10.41
C PRO A 445 11.18 5.90 9.80
N ASN A 446 10.38 6.75 10.46
CA ASN A 446 9.14 7.27 9.88
C ASN A 446 9.38 8.06 8.59
N LEU A 447 10.49 8.80 8.51
CA LEU A 447 10.87 9.55 7.31
C LEU A 447 11.21 8.62 6.14
N VAL A 448 11.89 7.50 6.42
CA VAL A 448 12.22 6.50 5.39
C VAL A 448 10.95 5.88 4.81
N LEU A 449 10.01 5.52 5.68
CA LEU A 449 8.71 4.98 5.26
C LEU A 449 7.90 6.03 4.48
N ALA A 450 7.93 7.31 4.88
CA ALA A 450 7.29 8.40 4.13
C ALA A 450 7.93 8.57 2.74
N ALA A 451 9.26 8.54 2.64
CA ALA A 451 9.99 8.62 1.37
C ALA A 451 9.68 7.43 0.46
N TYR A 452 9.54 6.23 1.03
CA TYR A 452 9.08 5.05 0.30
C TYR A 452 7.70 5.28 -0.36
N ARG A 453 6.73 5.80 0.41
CA ARG A 453 5.37 6.09 -0.10
C ARG A 453 5.39 7.06 -1.28
N VAL A 454 6.24 8.09 -1.18
CA VAL A 454 6.42 9.12 -2.23
C VAL A 454 7.01 8.53 -3.51
N GLY A 455 7.98 7.63 -3.40
CA GLY A 455 8.61 7.00 -4.57
C GLY A 455 7.75 5.93 -5.24
N ASP A 456 6.99 5.17 -4.43
CA ASP A 456 6.18 4.03 -4.88
C ASP A 456 4.90 4.46 -5.60
N SER A 457 4.08 5.29 -4.95
CA SER A 457 2.69 5.47 -5.38
C SER A 457 2.53 6.08 -6.77
N PRO A 458 3.27 7.15 -7.17
CA PRO A 458 3.07 7.77 -8.48
C PRO A 458 3.40 6.87 -9.67
N MET A 459 4.22 5.84 -9.45
CA MET A 459 4.64 4.93 -10.52
C MET A 459 3.58 3.87 -10.84
N ASN A 460 2.68 3.56 -9.90
CA ASN A 460 1.66 2.52 -10.04
C ASN A 460 0.72 2.72 -11.23
N VAL A 461 0.54 3.94 -11.72
CA VAL A 461 -0.38 4.25 -12.83
C VAL A 461 0.24 4.12 -14.21
N ILE A 462 1.57 3.97 -14.30
CA ILE A 462 2.28 3.81 -15.58
C ILE A 462 3.01 2.48 -15.71
N THR A 463 3.20 1.74 -14.61
CA THR A 463 3.86 0.44 -14.66
C THR A 463 2.97 -0.60 -15.35
N PRO A 464 3.44 -1.25 -16.44
CA PRO A 464 2.63 -2.23 -17.16
C PRO A 464 2.37 -3.51 -16.36
N LEU A 465 3.07 -3.68 -15.24
CA LEU A 465 2.91 -4.82 -14.34
C LEU A 465 1.73 -4.64 -13.37
N ASN A 466 1.15 -3.45 -13.30
CA ASN A 466 -0.07 -3.24 -12.53
C ASN A 466 -1.23 -3.98 -13.23
N VAL A 467 -1.77 -5.00 -12.58
CA VAL A 467 -2.87 -5.82 -13.11
C VAL A 467 -4.10 -5.00 -13.47
N TYR A 468 -4.33 -3.88 -12.78
CA TYR A 468 -5.45 -2.99 -13.06
C TYR A 468 -5.25 -2.12 -14.29
N LEU A 469 -4.02 -1.99 -14.83
CA LEU A 469 -3.81 -1.23 -16.06
C LEU A 469 -4.58 -1.84 -17.26
N ALA A 470 -4.59 -3.18 -17.35
CA ALA A 470 -5.38 -3.89 -18.37
C ALA A 470 -6.90 -3.68 -18.18
N VAL A 471 -7.36 -3.61 -16.94
CA VAL A 471 -8.76 -3.30 -16.60
C VAL A 471 -9.11 -1.87 -17.02
N MET A 472 -8.19 -0.91 -16.80
CA MET A 472 -8.35 0.49 -17.25
C MET A 472 -8.47 0.59 -18.78
N VAL A 473 -7.68 -0.20 -19.53
CA VAL A 473 -7.83 -0.30 -20.99
C VAL A 473 -9.23 -0.80 -21.35
N GLY A 474 -9.75 -1.80 -20.65
CA GLY A 474 -11.11 -2.30 -20.86
C GLY A 474 -12.18 -1.21 -20.66
N PHE A 475 -12.06 -0.39 -19.62
CA PHE A 475 -12.96 0.73 -19.38
C PHE A 475 -12.81 1.85 -20.41
N ALA A 476 -11.58 2.16 -20.83
CA ALA A 476 -11.31 3.17 -21.85
C ALA A 476 -11.87 2.76 -23.22
N ASN A 477 -11.81 1.47 -23.57
CA ASN A 477 -12.33 0.94 -24.84
C ASN A 477 -13.85 1.14 -25.00
N LYS A 478 -14.59 1.30 -23.91
CA LYS A 478 -16.00 1.68 -23.98
C LYS A 478 -16.21 3.04 -24.67
N TYR A 479 -15.27 3.97 -24.48
CA TYR A 479 -15.36 5.35 -24.98
C TYR A 479 -14.43 5.60 -26.18
N GLN A 480 -13.32 4.89 -26.27
CA GLN A 480 -12.34 4.99 -27.36
C GLN A 480 -11.91 3.57 -27.76
N LYS A 481 -12.46 3.06 -28.86
CA LYS A 481 -12.31 1.65 -29.30
C LYS A 481 -10.86 1.20 -29.52
N ASP A 482 -9.96 2.12 -29.84
CA ASP A 482 -8.55 1.82 -30.10
C ASP A 482 -7.64 2.12 -28.88
N ALA A 483 -8.23 2.31 -27.69
CA ALA A 483 -7.45 2.54 -26.49
C ALA A 483 -6.66 1.29 -26.12
N GLY A 484 -5.35 1.43 -25.98
CA GLY A 484 -4.43 0.38 -25.53
C GLY A 484 -3.69 0.78 -24.24
N ILE A 485 -2.78 -0.08 -23.77
CA ILE A 485 -1.92 0.20 -22.61
C ILE A 485 -1.17 1.53 -22.83
N GLY A 486 -0.63 1.76 -24.03
CA GLY A 486 0.06 3.00 -24.35
C GLY A 486 -0.83 4.25 -24.21
N THR A 487 -2.13 4.14 -24.51
CA THR A 487 -3.10 5.23 -24.31
C THR A 487 -3.23 5.58 -22.83
N ILE A 488 -3.39 4.58 -21.96
CA ILE A 488 -3.50 4.79 -20.52
C ILE A 488 -2.20 5.32 -19.93
N VAL A 489 -1.05 4.76 -20.30
CA VAL A 489 0.26 5.23 -19.85
C VAL A 489 0.50 6.70 -20.28
N ALA A 490 0.21 7.05 -21.54
CA ALA A 490 0.33 8.43 -22.01
C ALA A 490 -0.62 9.40 -21.31
N LEU A 491 -1.82 8.93 -20.93
CA LEU A 491 -2.81 9.68 -20.17
C LEU A 491 -2.34 9.94 -18.73
N MET A 492 -1.69 8.95 -18.11
CA MET A 492 -1.28 8.97 -16.71
C MET A 492 0.14 9.51 -16.47
N LEU A 493 0.98 9.55 -17.49
CA LEU A 493 2.36 10.04 -17.37
C LEU A 493 2.49 11.45 -16.75
N PRO A 494 1.64 12.44 -17.09
CA PRO A 494 1.66 13.75 -16.42
C PRO A 494 1.44 13.66 -14.91
N TYR A 495 0.53 12.78 -14.46
CA TYR A 495 0.30 12.58 -13.03
C TYR A 495 1.54 12.01 -12.35
N THR A 496 2.13 10.94 -12.91
CA THR A 496 3.35 10.33 -12.36
C THR A 496 4.46 11.36 -12.18
N VAL A 497 4.79 12.11 -13.23
CA VAL A 497 5.91 13.06 -13.19
C VAL A 497 5.65 14.19 -12.20
N VAL A 498 4.47 14.80 -12.27
CA VAL A 498 4.16 15.96 -11.41
C VAL A 498 4.00 15.54 -9.95
N LEU A 499 3.34 14.41 -9.68
CA LEU A 499 3.21 13.91 -8.32
C LEU A 499 4.56 13.54 -7.74
N LEU A 500 5.40 12.80 -8.46
CA LEU A 500 6.72 12.40 -7.99
C LEU A 500 7.57 13.64 -7.60
N VAL A 501 7.57 14.68 -8.43
CA VAL A 501 8.33 15.91 -8.17
C VAL A 501 7.73 16.71 -7.01
N LEU A 502 6.44 17.04 -7.07
CA LEU A 502 5.80 17.90 -6.07
C LEU A 502 5.67 17.22 -4.72
N TRP A 503 5.45 15.90 -4.72
CA TRP A 503 5.36 15.17 -3.46
C TRP A 503 6.73 14.99 -2.80
N THR A 504 7.78 14.74 -3.59
CA THR A 504 9.17 14.77 -3.09
C THR A 504 9.52 16.14 -2.52
N LEU A 505 9.14 17.22 -3.21
CA LEU A 505 9.34 18.59 -2.70
C LEU A 505 8.58 18.80 -1.38
N MET A 506 7.33 18.36 -1.29
CA MET A 506 6.56 18.43 -0.04
C MET A 506 7.27 17.66 1.09
N LEU A 507 7.78 16.46 0.84
CA LEU A 507 8.50 15.66 1.85
C LEU A 507 9.77 16.39 2.32
N ILE A 508 10.53 16.98 1.39
CA ILE A 508 11.73 17.76 1.70
C ILE A 508 11.38 18.97 2.57
N LEU A 509 10.34 19.73 2.19
CA LEU A 509 9.89 20.88 2.98
C LEU A 509 9.40 20.44 4.36
N TRP A 510 8.64 19.33 4.45
CA TRP A 510 8.16 18.75 5.70
C TRP A 510 9.32 18.44 6.66
N TYR A 511 10.34 17.76 6.13
CA TYR A 511 11.56 17.45 6.85
C TYR A 511 12.35 18.71 7.25
N SER A 512 12.52 19.65 6.32
CA SER A 512 13.31 20.87 6.55
C SER A 512 12.70 21.80 7.59
N PHE A 513 11.36 21.83 7.70
CA PHE A 513 10.64 22.57 8.73
C PHE A 513 10.52 21.81 10.06
N GLY A 514 11.04 20.58 10.15
CA GLY A 514 10.93 19.77 11.36
C GLY A 514 9.49 19.44 11.75
N LEU A 515 8.57 19.30 10.76
CA LEU A 515 7.17 19.01 11.04
C LEU A 515 7.01 17.55 11.46
N PRO A 516 6.18 17.24 12.48
CA PRO A 516 5.95 15.88 12.92
C PRO A 516 5.23 15.09 11.81
N LEU A 517 5.73 13.87 11.51
CA LEU A 517 5.13 13.00 10.50
C LEU A 517 3.81 12.38 10.98
N GLY A 518 3.68 12.20 12.29
CA GLY A 518 2.48 11.66 12.93
C GLY A 518 2.39 12.03 14.41
N PRO A 519 1.32 11.63 15.09
CA PRO A 519 1.23 11.74 16.54
C PRO A 519 2.21 10.72 17.15
N ILE A 520 3.06 11.19 18.03
CA ILE A 520 4.11 10.41 18.72
C ILE A 520 3.47 9.51 19.78
#